data_e2bf040c57aa328d4472c4c559324052
#
_entry.id   e2bf040c57aa328d4472c4c559324052
#
_cell.length_a   1.000
_cell.length_b   1.000
_cell.length_c   1.000
_cell.angle_alpha   90.00
_cell.angle_beta   90.00
_cell.angle_gamma   90.00
#
_symmetry.space_group_name_H-M   'P 1'
#
loop_
_entity.id
_entity.type
_entity.pdbx_description
1 polymer ?
#
loop_
_entity_poly.entity_id
_entity_poly.type
_entity_poly.pdbx_seq_one_letter_code
_entity_poly.pdbx_strand_id
1 'polypeptide(L)'
;MQDKGNEIQKEHILVCLSSSPSNERIVRMAGKMAQAFRGSLTALYVQTPGDADMNAEDTVRLQANMRLAQQLGAEIVTTHGEDAAAQIAEYVRLSDVTKIVIGRSGVQRRHFWSEPTLTERLITLAPEADIHIIPDADVYKSYRRKRLSAVRPVFPTARELLLTVGILAAATVIGWIFLRLGFANANIIMVYLLGVLLTSAFTSGYTCGVLSAFLSVILFNYFLTEPRLSLAAYGSKYPITFAVMFAAALLTGTLAAKLKAHAQLSARDAYRTKLLFDMNRQLQKAETPEEVYRITATQIQKLMQRDILIYPVQGGVLAQGIIYPADGSSPYSAPDTDREQDAIRWVWQNRKRAGATTQNFPKAKRLYLAIRTGQQIYGVVGIPMEKETQPDAFASSILFSILGECALALDNLRNAGEKEEAAVLAKNEQLRANLLR
;
A
#
# COMPACT_ATOMS: atom_id res chain seq x y z
N MET A 1 26.17 39.32 29.87
CA MET A 1 24.94 39.34 29.09
C MET A 1 25.34 39.04 27.65
N GLN A 2 25.33 37.77 27.27
CA GLN A 2 25.64 37.36 25.90
C GLN A 2 24.33 37.33 25.12
N ASP A 3 24.32 38.13 24.09
CA ASP A 3 23.26 38.24 23.07
C ASP A 3 23.15 36.90 22.36
N LYS A 4 22.12 36.09 22.68
CA LYS A 4 21.76 34.93 21.92
C LYS A 4 21.11 35.43 20.64
N GLY A 5 21.91 35.47 19.56
CA GLY A 5 21.45 35.78 18.24
C GLY A 5 20.18 34.96 17.90
N ASN A 6 19.15 35.67 17.52
CA ASN A 6 17.88 35.20 17.03
C ASN A 6 18.14 34.50 15.65
N GLU A 7 18.54 33.24 15.65
CA GLU A 7 18.50 32.41 14.44
C GLU A 7 17.02 32.35 14.05
N ILE A 8 16.66 33.08 13.00
CA ILE A 8 15.35 32.99 12.36
C ILE A 8 15.20 31.53 11.90
N GLN A 9 14.56 30.73 12.73
CA GLN A 9 14.24 29.35 12.43
C GLN A 9 13.47 29.34 11.12
N LYS A 10 14.03 28.77 10.06
CA LYS A 10 13.37 28.68 8.75
C LYS A 10 12.10 27.85 8.92
N GLU A 11 10.95 28.46 8.65
CA GLU A 11 9.66 27.78 8.73
C GLU A 11 9.60 26.62 7.72
N HIS A 12 9.13 25.46 8.18
CA HIS A 12 8.89 24.30 7.33
C HIS A 12 7.39 23.99 7.29
N ILE A 13 6.77 24.20 6.16
CA ILE A 13 5.33 24.08 5.96
C ILE A 13 5.02 22.77 5.28
N LEU A 14 4.16 21.97 5.93
CA LEU A 14 3.65 20.72 5.43
C LEU A 14 2.22 20.88 4.93
N VAL A 15 1.92 20.54 3.70
CA VAL A 15 0.55 20.47 3.18
C VAL A 15 0.14 19.03 2.95
N CYS A 16 -1.01 18.64 3.49
CA CYS A 16 -1.56 17.30 3.30
C CYS A 16 -2.32 17.21 1.98
N LEU A 17 -1.87 16.31 1.11
CA LEU A 17 -2.49 16.06 -0.19
C LEU A 17 -3.65 15.06 -0.09
N SER A 18 -4.70 15.33 -0.84
CA SER A 18 -5.86 14.44 -0.97
C SER A 18 -6.51 14.57 -2.36
N SER A 19 -7.41 13.65 -2.67
CA SER A 19 -8.24 13.71 -3.89
C SER A 19 -9.45 14.63 -3.75
N SER A 20 -9.59 15.39 -2.65
CA SER A 20 -10.70 16.33 -2.46
C SER A 20 -10.64 17.48 -3.47
N PRO A 21 -11.78 17.93 -4.01
CA PRO A 21 -11.85 19.13 -4.86
C PRO A 21 -11.31 20.40 -4.19
N SER A 22 -11.46 20.51 -2.87
CA SER A 22 -10.95 21.63 -2.07
C SER A 22 -9.44 21.62 -1.88
N ASN A 23 -8.76 20.50 -2.18
CA ASN A 23 -7.32 20.37 -1.92
C ASN A 23 -6.49 21.33 -2.78
N GLU A 24 -6.92 21.69 -3.99
CA GLU A 24 -6.28 22.71 -4.81
C GLU A 24 -6.14 24.05 -4.06
N ARG A 25 -7.20 24.48 -3.39
CA ARG A 25 -7.18 25.74 -2.61
C ARG A 25 -6.22 25.63 -1.42
N ILE A 26 -6.18 24.48 -0.78
CA ILE A 26 -5.30 24.20 0.37
C ILE A 26 -3.84 24.28 -0.06
N VAL A 27 -3.49 23.64 -1.17
CA VAL A 27 -2.15 23.66 -1.75
C VAL A 27 -1.72 25.08 -2.14
N ARG A 28 -2.60 25.87 -2.77
CA ARG A 28 -2.33 27.27 -3.09
C ARG A 28 -2.12 28.13 -1.84
N MET A 29 -2.89 27.88 -0.77
CA MET A 29 -2.73 28.60 0.49
C MET A 29 -1.38 28.26 1.16
N ALA A 30 -1.03 26.97 1.22
CA ALA A 30 0.25 26.53 1.74
C ALA A 30 1.45 27.14 0.97
N GLY A 31 1.34 27.21 -0.38
CA GLY A 31 2.35 27.88 -1.20
C GLY A 31 2.49 29.36 -0.88
N LYS A 32 1.39 30.10 -0.67
CA LYS A 32 1.43 31.50 -0.26
C LYS A 32 2.06 31.65 1.13
N MET A 33 1.75 30.75 2.06
CA MET A 33 2.36 30.77 3.39
C MET A 33 3.86 30.51 3.32
N ALA A 34 4.31 29.55 2.52
CA ALA A 34 5.74 29.26 2.33
C ALA A 34 6.50 30.47 1.76
N GLN A 35 5.91 31.17 0.80
CA GLN A 35 6.47 32.41 0.26
C GLN A 35 6.52 33.54 1.31
N ALA A 36 5.41 33.73 2.07
CA ALA A 36 5.32 34.78 3.08
C ALA A 36 6.33 34.59 4.22
N PHE A 37 6.51 33.34 4.67
CA PHE A 37 7.46 33.00 5.74
C PHE A 37 8.89 32.71 5.22
N ARG A 38 9.13 32.76 3.92
CA ARG A 38 10.41 32.38 3.28
C ARG A 38 10.87 30.98 3.71
N GLY A 39 9.90 30.10 3.97
CA GLY A 39 10.11 28.74 4.44
C GLY A 39 10.12 27.70 3.32
N SER A 40 10.47 26.46 3.68
CA SER A 40 10.34 25.30 2.79
C SER A 40 8.88 24.81 2.75
N LEU A 41 8.49 24.20 1.63
CA LEU A 41 7.16 23.61 1.44
C LEU A 41 7.29 22.14 1.08
N THR A 42 6.66 21.28 1.88
CA THR A 42 6.54 19.84 1.59
C THR A 42 5.07 19.48 1.42
N ALA A 43 4.76 18.71 0.40
CA ALA A 43 3.42 18.20 0.14
C ALA A 43 3.39 16.69 0.39
N LEU A 44 2.77 16.30 1.49
CA LEU A 44 2.71 14.92 1.96
C LEU A 44 1.42 14.24 1.51
N TYR A 45 1.56 13.13 0.84
CA TYR A 45 0.47 12.21 0.56
C TYR A 45 0.63 10.93 1.37
N VAL A 46 -0.35 10.60 2.20
CA VAL A 46 -0.39 9.33 2.92
C VAL A 46 -1.26 8.36 2.14
N GLN A 47 -0.63 7.36 1.57
CA GLN A 47 -1.32 6.30 0.85
C GLN A 47 -1.84 5.26 1.84
N THR A 48 -3.16 5.19 2.00
CA THR A 48 -3.81 4.19 2.84
C THR A 48 -4.25 2.97 2.02
N PRO A 49 -4.48 1.79 2.64
CA PRO A 49 -5.00 0.61 1.92
C PRO A 49 -6.29 0.88 1.16
N GLY A 50 -7.12 1.81 1.64
CA GLY A 50 -8.34 2.24 0.94
C GLY A 50 -8.08 3.07 -0.32
N ASP A 51 -6.84 3.42 -0.64
CA ASP A 51 -6.47 4.18 -1.83
C ASP A 51 -6.24 3.27 -3.04
N ALA A 52 -6.06 1.96 -2.82
CA ALA A 52 -5.98 0.98 -3.88
C ALA A 52 -7.27 0.93 -4.74
N ASP A 53 -8.42 1.25 -4.12
CA ASP A 53 -9.74 1.27 -4.76
C ASP A 53 -10.20 2.69 -5.13
N MET A 54 -9.26 3.62 -5.37
CA MET A 54 -9.59 4.99 -5.79
C MET A 54 -10.19 4.99 -7.20
N ASN A 55 -11.28 5.73 -7.39
CA ASN A 55 -11.87 5.86 -8.72
C ASN A 55 -10.96 6.71 -9.65
N ALA A 56 -11.17 6.58 -10.97
CA ALA A 56 -10.34 7.25 -11.97
C ALA A 56 -10.39 8.79 -11.82
N GLU A 57 -11.54 9.36 -11.46
CA GLU A 57 -11.72 10.80 -11.28
C GLU A 57 -10.91 11.32 -10.07
N ASP A 58 -10.94 10.61 -8.96
CA ASP A 58 -10.19 10.96 -7.75
C ASP A 58 -8.68 10.81 -7.97
N THR A 59 -8.27 9.79 -8.74
CA THR A 59 -6.85 9.58 -9.12
C THR A 59 -6.34 10.74 -9.97
N VAL A 60 -7.11 11.17 -10.99
CA VAL A 60 -6.75 12.31 -11.83
C VAL A 60 -6.65 13.59 -11.01
N ARG A 61 -7.60 13.81 -10.09
CA ARG A 61 -7.60 14.98 -9.22
C ARG A 61 -6.43 15.01 -8.25
N LEU A 62 -6.09 13.86 -7.64
CA LEU A 62 -4.92 13.74 -6.79
C LEU A 62 -3.63 14.06 -7.56
N GLN A 63 -3.48 13.53 -8.78
CA GLN A 63 -2.32 13.83 -9.62
C GLN A 63 -2.25 15.31 -10.01
N ALA A 64 -3.40 15.95 -10.26
CA ALA A 64 -3.46 17.40 -10.53
C ALA A 64 -3.01 18.20 -9.31
N ASN A 65 -3.46 17.84 -8.09
CA ASN A 65 -3.04 18.47 -6.86
C ASN A 65 -1.54 18.29 -6.57
N MET A 66 -0.98 17.11 -6.85
CA MET A 66 0.46 16.87 -6.76
C MET A 66 1.26 17.75 -7.72
N ARG A 67 0.81 17.86 -8.99
CA ARG A 67 1.46 18.73 -9.98
C ARG A 67 1.41 20.20 -9.56
N LEU A 68 0.27 20.64 -9.05
CA LEU A 68 0.11 22.01 -8.54
C LEU A 68 1.07 22.28 -7.38
N ALA A 69 1.22 21.36 -6.44
CA ALA A 69 2.15 21.49 -5.33
C ALA A 69 3.60 21.61 -5.85
N GLN A 70 4.01 20.78 -6.82
CA GLN A 70 5.33 20.88 -7.47
C GLN A 70 5.56 22.22 -8.16
N GLN A 71 4.54 22.75 -8.86
CA GLN A 71 4.61 24.07 -9.51
C GLN A 71 4.82 25.20 -8.52
N LEU A 72 4.31 25.05 -7.30
CA LEU A 72 4.49 26.01 -6.20
C LEU A 72 5.80 25.78 -5.40
N GLY A 73 6.68 24.89 -5.87
CA GLY A 73 7.97 24.64 -5.26
C GLY A 73 7.94 23.64 -4.10
N ALA A 74 6.86 22.88 -3.93
CA ALA A 74 6.77 21.87 -2.88
C ALA A 74 7.57 20.61 -3.24
N GLU A 75 8.26 20.04 -2.27
CA GLU A 75 8.77 18.68 -2.32
C GLU A 75 7.61 17.70 -2.11
N ILE A 76 7.44 16.73 -3.01
CA ILE A 76 6.37 15.72 -2.89
C ILE A 76 6.91 14.51 -2.15
N VAL A 77 6.31 14.22 -1.01
CA VAL A 77 6.59 13.02 -0.22
C VAL A 77 5.36 12.12 -0.19
N THR A 78 5.57 10.82 -0.40
CA THR A 78 4.50 9.82 -0.28
C THR A 78 4.88 8.82 0.79
N THR A 79 4.04 8.67 1.81
CA THR A 79 4.18 7.66 2.86
C THR A 79 3.05 6.64 2.76
N HIS A 80 3.26 5.45 3.33
CA HIS A 80 2.28 4.37 3.33
C HIS A 80 1.92 4.03 4.76
N GLY A 81 0.63 3.90 5.05
CA GLY A 81 0.17 3.49 6.38
C GLY A 81 -1.34 3.33 6.47
N GLU A 82 -1.80 2.56 7.45
CA GLU A 82 -3.22 2.36 7.69
C GLU A 82 -3.89 3.61 8.27
N ASP A 83 -3.14 4.37 9.05
CA ASP A 83 -3.59 5.53 9.79
C ASP A 83 -2.89 6.82 9.32
N ALA A 84 -3.62 7.62 8.55
CA ALA A 84 -3.10 8.87 8.00
C ALA A 84 -2.65 9.86 9.10
N ALA A 85 -3.37 9.94 10.24
CA ALA A 85 -3.00 10.88 11.30
C ALA A 85 -1.67 10.50 11.95
N ALA A 86 -1.46 9.20 12.22
CA ALA A 86 -0.22 8.71 12.80
C ALA A 86 0.97 8.93 11.84
N GLN A 87 0.81 8.66 10.54
CA GLN A 87 1.86 8.85 9.55
C GLN A 87 2.23 10.32 9.35
N ILE A 88 1.25 11.23 9.35
CA ILE A 88 1.51 12.67 9.28
C ILE A 88 2.28 13.14 10.53
N ALA A 89 1.85 12.72 11.73
CA ALA A 89 2.50 13.09 12.97
C ALA A 89 3.93 12.54 13.07
N GLU A 90 4.17 11.32 12.62
CA GLU A 90 5.50 10.72 12.54
C GLU A 90 6.41 11.50 11.59
N TYR A 91 5.91 11.86 10.41
CA TYR A 91 6.65 12.68 9.45
C TYR A 91 7.00 14.06 10.03
N VAL A 92 6.07 14.71 10.74
CA VAL A 92 6.27 16.01 11.39
C VAL A 92 7.43 15.96 12.38
N ARG A 93 7.50 14.91 13.22
CA ARG A 93 8.58 14.72 14.20
C ARG A 93 9.95 14.48 13.56
N LEU A 94 9.98 13.79 12.41
CA LEU A 94 11.22 13.41 11.75
C LEU A 94 11.78 14.49 10.82
N SER A 95 10.97 15.48 10.43
CA SER A 95 11.31 16.44 9.38
C SER A 95 11.27 17.89 9.83
N ASP A 96 11.29 18.18 11.15
CA ASP A 96 11.28 19.51 11.73
C ASP A 96 10.19 20.44 11.13
N VAL A 97 9.01 19.88 10.88
CA VAL A 97 7.87 20.64 10.36
C VAL A 97 7.32 21.56 11.43
N THR A 98 7.24 22.86 11.11
CA THR A 98 6.72 23.87 12.04
C THR A 98 5.23 24.14 11.87
N LYS A 99 4.71 24.00 10.64
CA LYS A 99 3.31 24.30 10.30
C LYS A 99 2.68 23.22 9.40
N ILE A 100 1.49 22.77 9.79
CA ILE A 100 0.70 21.81 9.02
C ILE A 100 -0.51 22.52 8.41
N VAL A 101 -0.69 22.44 7.10
CA VAL A 101 -1.84 23.00 6.39
C VAL A 101 -2.74 21.86 5.91
N ILE A 102 -3.96 21.83 6.42
CA ILE A 102 -4.91 20.76 6.13
C ILE A 102 -6.30 21.31 5.83
N GLY A 103 -7.11 20.57 5.06
CA GLY A 103 -8.52 20.89 4.84
C GLY A 103 -9.38 20.44 6.00
N ARG A 104 -10.48 21.13 6.21
CA ARG A 104 -11.50 20.68 7.15
C ARG A 104 -12.10 19.37 6.65
N SER A 105 -12.07 18.33 7.47
CA SER A 105 -12.79 17.08 7.15
C SER A 105 -14.30 17.37 7.07
N GLY A 106 -14.92 17.07 5.92
CA GLY A 106 -16.37 17.23 5.72
C GLY A 106 -17.23 16.25 6.53
N VAL A 107 -16.62 15.36 7.29
CA VAL A 107 -17.31 14.37 8.14
C VAL A 107 -17.68 15.07 9.45
N GLN A 108 -18.90 15.63 9.53
CA GLN A 108 -19.46 16.05 10.81
C GLN A 108 -19.73 14.82 11.68
N ARG A 109 -19.32 14.86 12.95
CA ARG A 109 -19.73 13.88 13.95
C ARG A 109 -21.27 13.88 14.06
N ARG A 110 -21.91 12.83 13.54
CA ARG A 110 -23.35 12.64 13.69
C ARG A 110 -23.76 12.01 15.02
N HIS A 111 -22.83 11.30 15.67
CA HIS A 111 -23.07 10.62 16.93
C HIS A 111 -21.87 10.72 17.87
N PHE A 112 -22.12 10.74 19.17
CA PHE A 112 -21.12 10.76 20.25
C PHE A 112 -20.09 9.59 20.13
N TRP A 113 -20.46 8.50 19.50
CA TRP A 113 -19.67 7.27 19.30
C TRP A 113 -18.87 7.26 17.99
N SER A 114 -18.85 8.31 17.21
CA SER A 114 -18.07 8.37 15.97
C SER A 114 -16.59 8.61 16.27
N GLU A 115 -15.71 7.96 15.52
CA GLU A 115 -14.26 8.14 15.62
C GLU A 115 -13.87 9.62 15.45
N PRO A 116 -12.81 10.08 16.16
CA PRO A 116 -12.31 11.45 16.03
C PRO A 116 -11.87 11.71 14.57
N THR A 117 -12.08 12.94 14.12
CA THR A 117 -11.67 13.37 12.77
C THR A 117 -10.15 13.41 12.64
N LEU A 118 -9.64 13.37 11.39
CA LEU A 118 -8.20 13.51 11.12
C LEU A 118 -7.60 14.75 11.81
N THR A 119 -8.31 15.86 11.77
CA THR A 119 -7.90 17.13 12.38
C THR A 119 -7.79 17.02 13.90
N GLU A 120 -8.80 16.44 14.57
CA GLU A 120 -8.79 16.26 16.04
C GLU A 120 -7.67 15.33 16.48
N ARG A 121 -7.38 14.30 15.70
CA ARG A 121 -6.29 13.36 15.97
C ARG A 121 -4.91 14.02 15.78
N LEU A 122 -4.75 14.83 14.73
CA LEU A 122 -3.48 15.55 14.50
C LEU A 122 -3.17 16.55 15.60
N ILE A 123 -4.18 17.28 16.11
CA ILE A 123 -4.00 18.18 17.25
C ILE A 123 -3.45 17.43 18.47
N THR A 124 -3.86 16.17 18.66
CA THR A 124 -3.37 15.36 19.80
C THR A 124 -2.01 14.73 19.54
N LEU A 125 -1.71 14.33 18.28
CA LEU A 125 -0.52 13.56 17.92
C LEU A 125 0.70 14.42 17.55
N ALA A 126 0.49 15.67 17.12
CA ALA A 126 1.54 16.61 16.70
C ALA A 126 1.37 17.97 17.41
N PRO A 127 1.51 18.03 18.77
CA PRO A 127 1.31 19.26 19.55
C PRO A 127 2.40 20.30 19.31
N GLU A 128 3.54 19.93 18.74
CA GLU A 128 4.67 20.78 18.45
C GLU A 128 4.54 21.62 17.17
N ALA A 129 3.57 21.28 16.28
CA ALA A 129 3.37 21.99 15.02
C ALA A 129 2.08 22.81 15.01
N ASP A 130 2.14 24.01 14.45
CA ASP A 130 0.96 24.84 14.25
C ASP A 130 0.04 24.24 13.18
N ILE A 131 -1.21 23.94 13.51
CA ILE A 131 -2.16 23.33 12.56
C ILE A 131 -3.10 24.40 11.98
N HIS A 132 -2.95 24.66 10.68
CA HIS A 132 -3.78 25.58 9.91
C HIS A 132 -4.88 24.82 9.17
N ILE A 133 -6.12 25.00 9.60
CA ILE A 133 -7.29 24.33 9.03
C ILE A 133 -7.96 25.27 8.01
N ILE A 134 -7.93 24.88 6.74
CA ILE A 134 -8.56 25.64 5.66
C ILE A 134 -10.00 25.13 5.48
N PRO A 135 -11.01 25.97 5.69
CA PRO A 135 -12.41 25.58 5.49
C PRO A 135 -12.73 25.35 4.02
N ASP A 136 -13.63 24.40 3.73
CA ASP A 136 -14.20 24.23 2.40
C ASP A 136 -15.01 25.45 1.98
N ALA A 137 -14.88 25.86 0.72
CA ALA A 137 -15.67 26.99 0.18
C ALA A 137 -17.15 26.64 0.00
N ASP A 138 -17.45 25.36 -0.29
CA ASP A 138 -18.78 24.82 -0.47
C ASP A 138 -19.24 24.05 0.77
N VAL A 139 -19.89 24.75 1.69
CA VAL A 139 -20.43 24.18 2.95
C VAL A 139 -21.49 23.10 2.73
N TYR A 140 -22.10 23.04 1.53
CA TYR A 140 -23.26 22.18 1.22
C TYR A 140 -22.93 20.87 0.52
N LYS A 141 -21.71 20.65 0.01
CA LYS A 141 -21.31 19.38 -0.59
C LYS A 141 -20.12 18.81 0.17
N SER A 142 -20.40 18.10 1.27
CA SER A 142 -19.34 17.30 1.90
C SER A 142 -18.82 16.30 0.88
N TYR A 143 -17.59 16.50 0.40
CA TYR A 143 -16.90 15.53 -0.41
C TYR A 143 -16.71 14.28 0.43
N ARG A 144 -17.51 13.27 0.15
CA ARG A 144 -17.31 11.94 0.66
C ARG A 144 -16.61 11.17 -0.44
N ARG A 145 -15.33 10.85 -0.22
CA ARG A 145 -14.60 9.96 -1.11
C ARG A 145 -15.50 8.77 -1.43
N LYS A 146 -15.87 8.61 -2.69
CA LYS A 146 -16.57 7.40 -3.14
C LYS A 146 -15.53 6.28 -3.05
N ARG A 147 -15.43 5.65 -1.88
CA ARG A 147 -14.79 4.34 -1.83
C ARG A 147 -15.52 3.47 -2.85
N LEU A 148 -14.80 2.94 -3.81
CA LEU A 148 -15.23 1.77 -4.58
C LEU A 148 -15.25 0.50 -3.69
N SER A 149 -15.14 0.66 -2.37
CA SER A 149 -15.54 -0.37 -1.43
C SER A 149 -17.07 -0.39 -1.24
N ALA A 150 -17.83 -0.34 -2.31
CA ALA A 150 -18.65 -1.48 -2.54
C ALA A 150 -17.67 -2.65 -2.58
N VAL A 151 -17.61 -3.48 -1.54
CA VAL A 151 -17.44 -4.90 -1.71
C VAL A 151 -18.24 -5.18 -2.99
N ARG A 152 -17.57 -5.21 -4.15
CA ARG A 152 -18.23 -5.68 -5.36
C ARG A 152 -18.74 -7.02 -4.90
N PRO A 153 -20.07 -7.26 -4.92
CA PRO A 153 -20.55 -8.60 -4.66
C PRO A 153 -19.79 -9.44 -5.68
N VAL A 154 -18.73 -10.09 -5.22
CA VAL A 154 -18.04 -11.07 -6.03
C VAL A 154 -19.10 -12.13 -6.17
N PHE A 155 -19.73 -12.18 -7.35
CA PHE A 155 -20.70 -13.22 -7.62
C PHE A 155 -19.98 -14.53 -7.38
N PRO A 156 -20.54 -15.39 -6.51
CA PRO A 156 -19.88 -16.63 -6.16
C PRO A 156 -19.65 -17.45 -7.45
N THR A 157 -18.46 -17.98 -7.57
CA THR A 157 -18.16 -18.91 -8.66
C THR A 157 -19.05 -20.14 -8.56
N ALA A 158 -19.35 -20.82 -9.66
CA ALA A 158 -20.16 -22.05 -9.66
C ALA A 158 -19.60 -23.09 -8.65
N ARG A 159 -18.28 -23.16 -8.49
CA ARG A 159 -17.60 -24.03 -7.52
C ARG A 159 -17.93 -23.64 -6.07
N GLU A 160 -17.93 -22.35 -5.76
CA GLU A 160 -18.26 -21.87 -4.41
C GLU A 160 -19.73 -22.08 -4.07
N LEU A 161 -20.62 -21.93 -5.08
CA LEU A 161 -22.03 -22.22 -4.91
C LEU A 161 -22.27 -23.71 -4.64
N LEU A 162 -21.61 -24.59 -5.38
CA LEU A 162 -21.67 -26.04 -5.16
C LEU A 162 -21.14 -26.43 -3.76
N LEU A 163 -20.03 -25.83 -3.31
CA LEU A 163 -19.51 -26.03 -1.97
C LEU A 163 -20.51 -25.60 -0.89
N THR A 164 -21.13 -24.43 -1.06
CA THR A 164 -22.13 -23.89 -0.13
C THR A 164 -23.32 -24.85 -0.03
N VAL A 165 -23.86 -25.29 -1.17
CA VAL A 165 -24.97 -26.25 -1.21
C VAL A 165 -24.56 -27.58 -0.60
N GLY A 166 -23.38 -28.10 -0.91
CA GLY A 166 -22.86 -29.36 -0.36
C GLY A 166 -22.73 -29.33 1.17
N ILE A 167 -22.17 -28.25 1.72
CA ILE A 167 -22.02 -28.08 3.19
C ILE A 167 -23.39 -27.99 3.87
N LEU A 168 -24.33 -27.21 3.31
CA LEU A 168 -25.67 -27.10 3.89
C LEU A 168 -26.48 -28.38 3.75
N ALA A 169 -26.33 -29.12 2.66
CA ALA A 169 -26.91 -30.45 2.49
C ALA A 169 -26.37 -31.44 3.54
N ALA A 170 -25.08 -31.47 3.77
CA ALA A 170 -24.45 -32.27 4.82
C ALA A 170 -24.98 -31.89 6.22
N ALA A 171 -25.09 -30.59 6.50
CA ALA A 171 -25.66 -30.09 7.75
C ALA A 171 -27.11 -30.53 7.91
N THR A 172 -27.90 -30.53 6.84
CA THR A 172 -29.31 -30.99 6.85
C THR A 172 -29.37 -32.50 7.11
N VAL A 173 -28.54 -33.31 6.50
CA VAL A 173 -28.47 -34.77 6.74
C VAL A 173 -28.09 -35.06 8.20
N ILE A 174 -27.06 -34.39 8.73
CA ILE A 174 -26.65 -34.52 10.13
C ILE A 174 -27.78 -34.10 11.06
N GLY A 175 -28.44 -32.98 10.76
CA GLY A 175 -29.60 -32.49 11.52
C GLY A 175 -30.77 -33.51 11.51
N TRP A 176 -31.01 -34.16 10.38
CA TRP A 176 -32.03 -35.22 10.28
C TRP A 176 -31.67 -36.46 11.11
N ILE A 177 -30.38 -36.86 11.10
CA ILE A 177 -29.87 -37.96 11.95
C ILE A 177 -30.07 -37.61 13.44
N PHE A 178 -29.72 -36.38 13.86
CA PHE A 178 -29.88 -35.91 15.24
C PHE A 178 -31.35 -35.93 15.63
N LEU A 179 -32.24 -35.53 14.75
CA LEU A 179 -33.67 -35.60 14.99
C LEU A 179 -34.15 -37.02 15.19
N ARG A 180 -33.65 -38.00 14.40
CA ARG A 180 -33.96 -39.42 14.56
C ARG A 180 -33.44 -40.03 15.86
N LEU A 181 -32.32 -39.53 16.34
CA LEU A 181 -31.69 -39.92 17.61
C LEU A 181 -32.32 -39.24 18.84
N GLY A 182 -33.29 -38.33 18.67
CA GLY A 182 -33.97 -37.65 19.75
C GLY A 182 -33.17 -36.49 20.36
N PHE A 183 -32.16 -35.95 19.65
CA PHE A 183 -31.43 -34.78 20.15
C PHE A 183 -32.30 -33.51 20.13
N ALA A 184 -31.99 -32.58 21.04
CA ALA A 184 -32.69 -31.30 21.13
C ALA A 184 -32.47 -30.43 19.87
N ASN A 185 -33.48 -29.63 19.49
CA ASN A 185 -33.42 -28.72 18.35
C ASN A 185 -32.23 -27.74 18.45
N ALA A 186 -31.76 -27.40 19.65
CA ALA A 186 -30.57 -26.56 19.87
C ALA A 186 -29.31 -27.18 19.27
N ASN A 187 -29.14 -28.50 19.35
CA ASN A 187 -27.97 -29.19 18.76
C ASN A 187 -28.01 -29.14 17.24
N ILE A 188 -29.19 -29.19 16.66
CA ILE A 188 -29.38 -29.09 15.20
C ILE A 188 -29.06 -27.68 14.72
N ILE A 189 -29.47 -26.64 15.44
CA ILE A 189 -29.14 -25.25 15.17
C ILE A 189 -27.60 -25.04 15.15
N MET A 190 -26.89 -25.66 16.13
CA MET A 190 -25.41 -25.59 16.19
C MET A 190 -24.74 -26.19 14.93
N VAL A 191 -25.31 -27.30 14.40
CA VAL A 191 -24.81 -27.92 13.16
C VAL A 191 -24.95 -26.95 11.97
N TYR A 192 -26.07 -26.26 11.86
CA TYR A 192 -26.24 -25.24 10.81
C TYR A 192 -25.31 -24.04 10.98
N LEU A 193 -25.10 -23.55 12.20
CA LEU A 193 -24.14 -22.50 12.49
C LEU A 193 -22.72 -22.91 12.10
N LEU A 194 -22.34 -24.17 12.40
CA LEU A 194 -21.07 -24.73 11.96
C LEU A 194 -20.99 -24.79 10.41
N GLY A 195 -22.07 -25.18 9.74
CA GLY A 195 -22.17 -25.17 8.28
C GLY A 195 -21.95 -23.79 7.68
N VAL A 196 -22.55 -22.73 8.26
CA VAL A 196 -22.33 -21.34 7.83
C VAL A 196 -20.89 -20.90 8.05
N LEU A 197 -20.29 -21.28 9.20
CA LEU A 197 -18.89 -20.99 9.49
C LEU A 197 -17.95 -21.68 8.48
N LEU A 198 -18.16 -22.95 8.19
CA LEU A 198 -17.38 -23.69 7.20
C LEU A 198 -17.54 -23.09 5.79
N THR A 199 -18.76 -22.73 5.40
CA THR A 199 -19.00 -22.05 4.13
C THR A 199 -18.18 -20.76 4.04
N SER A 200 -18.24 -19.92 5.08
CA SER A 200 -17.48 -18.65 5.11
C SER A 200 -15.97 -18.87 5.15
N ALA A 201 -15.48 -19.98 5.72
CA ALA A 201 -14.06 -20.32 5.75
C ALA A 201 -13.54 -20.79 4.39
N PHE A 202 -14.33 -21.63 3.67
CA PHE A 202 -13.88 -22.25 2.42
C PHE A 202 -14.22 -21.46 1.15
N THR A 203 -15.19 -20.52 1.20
CA THR A 203 -15.55 -19.67 0.06
C THR A 203 -14.82 -18.33 0.10
N SER A 204 -14.76 -17.65 -1.06
CA SER A 204 -14.13 -16.34 -1.19
C SER A 204 -15.21 -15.27 -1.19
N GLY A 205 -15.17 -14.36 -0.22
CA GLY A 205 -16.07 -13.22 -0.14
C GLY A 205 -17.22 -13.38 0.85
N TYR A 206 -17.93 -12.26 1.01
CA TYR A 206 -18.99 -12.09 1.99
C TYR A 206 -20.34 -12.69 1.55
N THR A 207 -20.54 -12.78 0.23
CA THR A 207 -21.83 -13.15 -0.39
C THR A 207 -22.27 -14.57 -0.07
N CYS A 208 -21.33 -15.54 -0.13
CA CYS A 208 -21.64 -16.94 0.23
C CYS A 208 -21.99 -17.09 1.72
N GLY A 209 -21.34 -16.34 2.61
CA GLY A 209 -21.65 -16.36 4.04
C GLY A 209 -23.07 -15.86 4.34
N VAL A 210 -23.46 -14.74 3.74
CA VAL A 210 -24.82 -14.18 3.88
C VAL A 210 -25.87 -15.11 3.27
N LEU A 211 -25.59 -15.64 2.08
CA LEU A 211 -26.49 -16.58 1.39
C LEU A 211 -26.68 -17.86 2.22
N SER A 212 -25.60 -18.42 2.76
CA SER A 212 -25.64 -19.61 3.59
C SER A 212 -26.39 -19.38 4.91
N ALA A 213 -26.24 -18.18 5.53
CA ALA A 213 -26.99 -17.80 6.72
C ALA A 213 -28.50 -17.76 6.45
N PHE A 214 -28.91 -17.16 5.33
CA PHE A 214 -30.30 -17.11 4.94
C PHE A 214 -30.87 -18.52 4.61
N LEU A 215 -30.10 -19.28 3.80
CA LEU A 215 -30.52 -20.61 3.37
C LEU A 215 -30.58 -21.60 4.56
N SER A 216 -29.69 -21.46 5.55
CA SER A 216 -29.71 -22.32 6.75
C SER A 216 -31.01 -22.22 7.54
N VAL A 217 -31.56 -21.00 7.67
CA VAL A 217 -32.85 -20.78 8.38
C VAL A 217 -33.99 -21.42 7.60
N ILE A 218 -34.02 -21.27 6.27
CA ILE A 218 -35.05 -21.88 5.41
C ILE A 218 -34.99 -23.41 5.49
N LEU A 219 -33.79 -23.99 5.35
CA LEU A 219 -33.60 -25.44 5.39
C LEU A 219 -33.99 -26.03 6.76
N PHE A 220 -33.58 -25.35 7.85
CA PHE A 220 -33.96 -25.74 9.20
C PHE A 220 -35.47 -25.72 9.37
N ASN A 221 -36.17 -24.66 8.93
CA ASN A 221 -37.60 -24.56 9.00
C ASN A 221 -38.31 -25.65 8.18
N TYR A 222 -37.86 -25.82 6.92
CA TYR A 222 -38.54 -26.74 5.98
C TYR A 222 -38.38 -28.22 6.35
N PHE A 223 -37.16 -28.65 6.72
CA PHE A 223 -36.88 -30.08 6.97
C PHE A 223 -37.02 -30.53 8.41
N LEU A 224 -36.84 -29.64 9.40
CA LEU A 224 -36.61 -30.03 10.77
C LEU A 224 -37.63 -29.44 11.76
N THR A 225 -38.44 -28.46 11.34
CA THR A 225 -39.51 -27.86 12.17
C THR A 225 -40.86 -28.48 11.83
N GLU A 226 -41.71 -28.67 12.83
CA GLU A 226 -43.09 -29.19 12.65
C GLU A 226 -44.07 -28.05 12.30
N PRO A 227 -44.95 -28.21 11.29
CA PRO A 227 -45.11 -29.36 10.41
C PRO A 227 -44.02 -29.44 9.35
N ARG A 228 -43.36 -30.60 9.20
CA ARG A 228 -42.27 -30.82 8.26
C ARG A 228 -42.71 -30.66 6.80
N LEU A 229 -41.76 -30.31 5.92
CA LEU A 229 -41.99 -30.04 4.49
C LEU A 229 -42.97 -28.89 4.25
N SER A 230 -43.09 -27.99 5.21
CA SER A 230 -43.87 -26.76 5.11
C SER A 230 -43.06 -25.57 5.58
N LEU A 231 -43.24 -24.41 4.94
CA LEU A 231 -42.67 -23.16 5.41
C LEU A 231 -43.53 -22.47 6.50
N ALA A 232 -44.70 -23.06 6.83
CA ALA A 232 -45.56 -22.54 7.83
C ALA A 232 -45.08 -22.97 9.22
N ALA A 233 -44.62 -22.01 10.02
CA ALA A 233 -44.25 -22.24 11.42
C ALA A 233 -45.42 -21.89 12.32
N TYR A 234 -46.13 -22.93 12.85
CA TYR A 234 -47.21 -22.72 13.79
C TYR A 234 -46.65 -22.59 15.21
N GLY A 235 -46.79 -21.38 15.77
CA GLY A 235 -46.43 -21.09 17.15
C GLY A 235 -45.57 -19.84 17.31
N SER A 236 -45.84 -19.06 18.37
CA SER A 236 -45.17 -17.78 18.65
C SER A 236 -43.67 -17.89 18.97
N LYS A 237 -43.17 -19.10 19.24
CA LYS A 237 -41.77 -19.37 19.63
C LYS A 237 -40.82 -19.45 18.43
N TYR A 238 -41.27 -19.92 17.25
CA TYR A 238 -40.44 -20.15 16.09
C TYR A 238 -39.88 -18.87 15.44
N PRO A 239 -40.62 -17.77 15.28
CA PRO A 239 -40.10 -16.54 14.70
C PRO A 239 -38.91 -15.98 15.46
N ILE A 240 -38.93 -16.08 16.81
CA ILE A 240 -37.80 -15.61 17.64
C ILE A 240 -36.59 -16.52 17.43
N THR A 241 -36.77 -17.84 17.38
CA THR A 241 -35.68 -18.80 17.12
C THR A 241 -35.04 -18.56 15.77
N PHE A 242 -35.83 -18.32 14.73
CA PHE A 242 -35.33 -18.01 13.38
C PHE A 242 -34.58 -16.69 13.34
N ALA A 243 -35.06 -15.65 13.99
CA ALA A 243 -34.41 -14.36 14.10
C ALA A 243 -33.04 -14.47 14.80
N VAL A 244 -33.00 -15.19 15.94
CA VAL A 244 -31.74 -15.41 16.68
C VAL A 244 -30.79 -16.29 15.88
N MET A 245 -31.26 -17.37 15.25
CA MET A 245 -30.43 -18.22 14.39
C MET A 245 -29.86 -17.45 13.21
N PHE A 246 -30.67 -16.63 12.53
CA PHE A 246 -30.21 -15.80 11.44
C PHE A 246 -29.16 -14.78 11.88
N ALA A 247 -29.42 -14.07 12.99
CA ALA A 247 -28.48 -13.11 13.55
C ALA A 247 -27.15 -13.78 13.93
N ALA A 248 -27.20 -14.94 14.61
CA ALA A 248 -26.01 -15.69 14.97
C ALA A 248 -25.24 -16.20 13.75
N ALA A 249 -25.94 -16.72 12.73
CA ALA A 249 -25.34 -17.17 11.47
C ALA A 249 -24.67 -16.01 10.71
N LEU A 250 -25.35 -14.86 10.65
CA LEU A 250 -24.83 -13.66 10.02
C LEU A 250 -23.56 -13.14 10.73
N LEU A 251 -23.61 -13.05 12.05
CA LEU A 251 -22.47 -12.64 12.88
C LEU A 251 -21.27 -13.60 12.69
N THR A 252 -21.52 -14.90 12.79
CA THR A 252 -20.48 -15.93 12.62
C THR A 252 -19.85 -15.87 11.24
N GLY A 253 -20.67 -15.80 10.20
CA GLY A 253 -20.21 -15.71 8.82
C GLY A 253 -19.40 -14.44 8.55
N THR A 254 -19.86 -13.30 9.06
CA THR A 254 -19.16 -12.01 8.88
C THR A 254 -17.82 -11.97 9.63
N LEU A 255 -17.80 -12.53 10.84
CA LEU A 255 -16.58 -12.60 11.65
C LEU A 255 -15.56 -13.53 11.00
N ALA A 256 -15.97 -14.70 10.51
CA ALA A 256 -15.10 -15.63 9.80
C ALA A 256 -14.50 -15.00 8.53
N ALA A 257 -15.32 -14.29 7.73
CA ALA A 257 -14.84 -13.58 6.54
C ALA A 257 -13.82 -12.48 6.89
N LYS A 258 -14.07 -11.70 7.95
CA LYS A 258 -13.11 -10.68 8.43
C LYS A 258 -11.81 -11.31 8.92
N LEU A 259 -11.87 -12.37 9.73
CA LEU A 259 -10.67 -13.06 10.21
C LEU A 259 -9.83 -13.60 9.05
N LYS A 260 -10.47 -14.19 8.04
CA LYS A 260 -9.78 -14.67 6.83
C LYS A 260 -9.08 -13.52 6.09
N ALA A 261 -9.78 -12.39 5.88
CA ALA A 261 -9.20 -11.22 5.24
C ALA A 261 -8.01 -10.66 6.01
N HIS A 262 -8.11 -10.54 7.33
CA HIS A 262 -7.00 -10.09 8.19
C HIS A 262 -5.82 -11.08 8.16
N ALA A 263 -6.09 -12.38 8.20
CA ALA A 263 -5.02 -13.39 8.11
C ALA A 263 -4.28 -13.32 6.77
N GLN A 264 -4.98 -13.09 5.67
CA GLN A 264 -4.37 -12.92 4.35
C GLN A 264 -3.52 -11.65 4.25
N LEU A 265 -4.02 -10.52 4.81
CA LEU A 265 -3.25 -9.27 4.87
C LEU A 265 -1.99 -9.45 5.71
N SER A 266 -2.13 -9.99 6.91
CA SER A 266 -0.99 -10.26 7.81
C SER A 266 0.05 -11.19 7.18
N ALA A 267 -0.38 -12.23 6.45
CA ALA A 267 0.54 -13.12 5.73
C ALA A 267 1.29 -12.40 4.61
N ARG A 268 0.63 -11.49 3.87
CA ARG A 268 1.27 -10.66 2.84
C ARG A 268 2.29 -9.71 3.44
N ASP A 269 1.96 -9.04 4.55
CA ASP A 269 2.86 -8.10 5.22
C ASP A 269 4.06 -8.83 5.83
N ALA A 270 3.85 -10.00 6.45
CA ALA A 270 4.93 -10.85 6.94
C ALA A 270 5.87 -11.31 5.81
N TYR A 271 5.31 -11.70 4.66
CA TYR A 271 6.10 -12.06 3.47
C TYR A 271 6.95 -10.89 2.97
N ARG A 272 6.35 -9.68 2.85
CA ARG A 272 7.06 -8.46 2.46
C ARG A 272 8.21 -8.14 3.41
N THR A 273 7.92 -8.15 4.72
CA THR A 273 8.92 -7.85 5.75
C THR A 273 10.07 -8.85 5.71
N LYS A 274 9.78 -10.15 5.60
CA LYS A 274 10.80 -11.19 5.49
C LYS A 274 11.67 -11.01 4.24
N LEU A 275 11.05 -10.74 3.10
CA LEU A 275 11.78 -10.54 1.83
C LEU A 275 12.74 -9.35 1.92
N LEU A 276 12.27 -8.21 2.45
CA LEU A 276 13.09 -7.02 2.61
C LEU A 276 14.21 -7.22 3.65
N PHE A 277 13.92 -7.92 4.75
CA PHE A 277 14.91 -8.22 5.77
C PHE A 277 16.03 -9.14 5.23
N ASP A 278 15.66 -10.21 4.52
CA ASP A 278 16.62 -11.14 3.91
C ASP A 278 17.48 -10.44 2.84
N MET A 279 16.86 -9.55 2.06
CA MET A 279 17.55 -8.72 1.08
C MET A 279 18.54 -7.76 1.75
N ASN A 280 18.08 -6.99 2.75
CA ASN A 280 18.92 -6.03 3.47
C ASN A 280 20.15 -6.73 4.07
N ARG A 281 19.95 -7.91 4.69
CA ARG A 281 21.06 -8.72 5.22
C ARG A 281 22.07 -9.16 4.16
N GLN A 282 21.61 -9.43 2.93
CA GLN A 282 22.50 -9.78 1.83
C GLN A 282 23.24 -8.54 1.31
N LEU A 283 22.53 -7.41 1.16
CA LEU A 283 23.11 -6.15 0.69
C LEU A 283 24.17 -5.59 1.65
N GLN A 284 23.99 -5.78 2.97
CA GLN A 284 24.99 -5.37 3.96
C GLN A 284 26.32 -6.15 3.88
N LYS A 285 26.32 -7.32 3.24
CA LYS A 285 27.52 -8.15 3.03
C LYS A 285 28.16 -7.92 1.68
N ALA A 286 27.52 -7.18 0.80
CA ALA A 286 28.05 -6.90 -0.53
C ALA A 286 29.20 -5.88 -0.41
N GLU A 287 30.33 -6.23 -0.98
CA GLU A 287 31.55 -5.40 -0.99
C GLU A 287 31.72 -4.64 -2.31
N THR A 288 31.00 -5.07 -3.35
CA THR A 288 31.10 -4.47 -4.68
C THR A 288 29.72 -4.05 -5.24
N PRO A 289 29.66 -3.01 -6.08
CA PRO A 289 28.43 -2.61 -6.76
C PRO A 289 27.80 -3.74 -7.60
N GLU A 290 28.62 -4.58 -8.21
CA GLU A 290 28.20 -5.72 -9.03
C GLU A 290 27.44 -6.75 -8.20
N GLU A 291 27.89 -7.00 -6.98
CA GLU A 291 27.18 -7.87 -6.04
C GLU A 291 25.83 -7.31 -5.63
N VAL A 292 25.75 -5.99 -5.38
CA VAL A 292 24.49 -5.31 -5.07
C VAL A 292 23.51 -5.47 -6.22
N TYR A 293 23.94 -5.24 -7.46
CA TYR A 293 23.06 -5.42 -8.63
C TYR A 293 22.61 -6.87 -8.79
N ARG A 294 23.52 -7.85 -8.59
CA ARG A 294 23.19 -9.27 -8.68
C ARG A 294 22.16 -9.68 -7.63
N ILE A 295 22.33 -9.26 -6.36
CA ILE A 295 21.37 -9.53 -5.28
C ILE A 295 20.02 -8.91 -5.65
N THR A 296 20.01 -7.66 -6.09
CA THR A 296 18.80 -6.94 -6.49
C THR A 296 18.08 -7.65 -7.63
N ALA A 297 18.80 -8.01 -8.70
CA ALA A 297 18.23 -8.74 -9.82
C ALA A 297 17.61 -10.06 -9.37
N THR A 298 18.29 -10.84 -8.52
CA THR A 298 17.78 -12.11 -7.99
C THR A 298 16.50 -11.92 -7.17
N GLN A 299 16.38 -10.86 -6.38
CA GLN A 299 15.16 -10.61 -5.61
C GLN A 299 13.98 -10.19 -6.52
N ILE A 300 14.25 -9.34 -7.53
CA ILE A 300 13.24 -8.97 -8.52
C ILE A 300 12.80 -10.18 -9.35
N GLN A 301 13.73 -11.07 -9.71
CA GLN A 301 13.43 -12.32 -10.41
C GLN A 301 12.50 -13.23 -9.60
N LYS A 302 12.74 -13.40 -8.31
CA LYS A 302 11.86 -14.16 -7.42
C LYS A 302 10.44 -13.59 -7.36
N LEU A 303 10.33 -12.25 -7.43
CA LEU A 303 9.04 -11.56 -7.40
C LEU A 303 8.31 -11.63 -8.74
N MET A 304 9.03 -11.46 -9.86
CA MET A 304 8.44 -11.26 -11.18
C MET A 304 8.55 -12.48 -12.09
N GLN A 305 9.43 -13.45 -11.77
CA GLN A 305 9.76 -14.64 -12.55
C GLN A 305 10.14 -14.31 -14.02
N ARG A 306 10.95 -13.26 -14.20
CA ARG A 306 11.36 -12.74 -15.52
C ARG A 306 12.83 -12.36 -15.49
N ASP A 307 13.43 -12.29 -16.70
CA ASP A 307 14.78 -11.77 -16.88
C ASP A 307 14.84 -10.31 -16.43
N ILE A 308 15.89 -9.95 -15.72
CA ILE A 308 16.08 -8.58 -15.26
C ILE A 308 17.29 -7.96 -15.96
N LEU A 309 17.07 -6.77 -16.49
CA LEU A 309 18.10 -5.99 -17.16
C LEU A 309 18.49 -4.81 -16.27
N ILE A 310 19.78 -4.64 -15.98
CA ILE A 310 20.29 -3.52 -15.19
C ILE A 310 21.34 -2.77 -15.99
N TYR A 311 21.17 -1.44 -16.06
CA TYR A 311 22.15 -0.50 -16.61
C TYR A 311 22.80 0.23 -15.43
N PRO A 312 24.04 -0.13 -15.03
CA PRO A 312 24.76 0.57 -13.97
C PRO A 312 25.12 2.00 -14.39
N VAL A 313 25.28 2.89 -13.43
CA VAL A 313 25.89 4.20 -13.63
C VAL A 313 27.32 4.14 -13.10
N GLN A 314 28.30 4.34 -13.98
CA GLN A 314 29.73 4.38 -13.66
C GLN A 314 30.32 5.72 -14.12
N GLY A 315 30.97 6.42 -13.19
CA GLY A 315 31.56 7.74 -13.53
C GLY A 315 30.54 8.79 -13.99
N GLY A 316 29.27 8.67 -13.57
CA GLY A 316 28.21 9.60 -13.98
C GLY A 316 27.62 9.32 -15.37
N VAL A 317 27.96 8.21 -16.00
CA VAL A 317 27.45 7.78 -17.31
C VAL A 317 26.79 6.40 -17.18
N LEU A 318 25.74 6.16 -17.98
CA LEU A 318 25.15 4.83 -18.08
C LEU A 318 26.11 3.87 -18.77
N ALA A 319 26.47 2.80 -18.07
CA ALA A 319 27.28 1.71 -18.62
C ALA A 319 26.40 0.73 -19.44
N GLN A 320 27.05 -0.23 -20.10
CA GLN A 320 26.36 -1.27 -20.84
C GLN A 320 25.42 -2.07 -19.94
N GLY A 321 24.24 -2.39 -20.44
CA GLY A 321 23.25 -3.17 -19.70
C GLY A 321 23.70 -4.62 -19.49
N ILE A 322 23.34 -5.17 -18.33
CA ILE A 322 23.61 -6.56 -17.94
C ILE A 322 22.26 -7.25 -17.78
N ILE A 323 22.07 -8.36 -18.50
CA ILE A 323 20.89 -9.20 -18.35
C ILE A 323 21.18 -10.27 -17.31
N TYR A 324 20.31 -10.40 -16.34
CA TYR A 324 20.26 -11.45 -15.35
C TYR A 324 19.10 -12.40 -15.71
N PRO A 325 19.39 -13.60 -16.26
CA PRO A 325 18.37 -14.53 -16.73
C PRO A 325 17.59 -15.17 -15.57
N ALA A 326 16.29 -15.38 -15.76
CA ALA A 326 15.41 -15.98 -14.74
C ALA A 326 15.71 -17.46 -14.48
N ASP A 327 16.35 -18.16 -15.42
CA ASP A 327 16.77 -19.55 -15.29
C ASP A 327 18.02 -19.76 -14.41
N GLY A 328 18.59 -18.66 -13.88
CA GLY A 328 19.79 -18.70 -13.05
C GLY A 328 21.10 -18.91 -13.79
N SER A 329 21.10 -18.83 -15.14
CA SER A 329 22.31 -18.84 -15.93
C SER A 329 23.18 -17.59 -15.68
N SER A 330 24.43 -17.60 -16.13
CA SER A 330 25.35 -16.49 -15.90
C SER A 330 24.86 -15.19 -16.57
N PRO A 331 25.02 -14.05 -15.90
CA PRO A 331 24.68 -12.75 -16.48
C PRO A 331 25.49 -12.48 -17.77
N TYR A 332 24.86 -11.83 -18.74
CA TYR A 332 25.50 -11.46 -20.01
C TYR A 332 25.12 -10.03 -20.44
N SER A 333 25.95 -9.44 -21.31
CA SER A 333 25.73 -8.08 -21.81
C SER A 333 24.47 -7.99 -22.65
N ALA A 334 23.69 -6.93 -22.42
CA ALA A 334 22.48 -6.67 -23.20
C ALA A 334 22.85 -6.25 -24.64
N PRO A 335 22.14 -6.76 -25.67
CA PRO A 335 22.28 -6.24 -27.02
C PRO A 335 21.72 -4.83 -27.08
N ASP A 336 22.47 -3.93 -27.75
CA ASP A 336 22.02 -2.56 -28.01
C ASP A 336 20.89 -2.56 -29.04
N THR A 337 19.71 -2.15 -28.62
CA THR A 337 18.55 -1.94 -29.49
C THR A 337 18.17 -0.47 -29.40
N ASP A 338 18.37 0.29 -30.46
CA ASP A 338 18.20 1.76 -30.51
C ASP A 338 16.86 2.28 -29.93
N ARG A 339 15.79 1.54 -30.14
CA ARG A 339 14.45 1.95 -29.67
C ARG A 339 14.26 1.90 -28.14
N GLU A 340 15.05 1.13 -27.44
CA GLU A 340 14.96 1.01 -25.98
C GLU A 340 15.95 1.96 -25.29
N GLN A 341 17.03 2.35 -25.95
CA GLN A 341 18.01 3.30 -25.43
C GLN A 341 17.41 4.67 -25.11
N ASP A 342 16.46 5.14 -25.93
CA ASP A 342 15.77 6.41 -25.68
C ASP A 342 14.95 6.37 -24.40
N ALA A 343 14.26 5.28 -24.12
CA ALA A 343 13.50 5.10 -22.87
C ALA A 343 14.42 5.04 -21.65
N ILE A 344 15.55 4.33 -21.76
CA ILE A 344 16.55 4.21 -20.69
C ILE A 344 17.18 5.55 -20.37
N ARG A 345 17.63 6.27 -21.42
CA ARG A 345 18.22 7.62 -21.30
C ARG A 345 17.20 8.59 -20.70
N TRP A 346 15.96 8.51 -21.12
CA TRP A 346 14.87 9.34 -20.56
C TRP A 346 14.65 9.07 -19.07
N VAL A 347 14.63 7.79 -18.62
CA VAL A 347 14.53 7.42 -17.20
C VAL A 347 15.71 7.97 -16.41
N TRP A 348 16.92 7.85 -16.95
CA TRP A 348 18.12 8.38 -16.32
C TRP A 348 18.09 9.89 -16.15
N GLN A 349 17.65 10.64 -17.19
CA GLN A 349 17.55 12.10 -17.15
C GLN A 349 16.39 12.61 -16.30
N ASN A 350 15.22 12.01 -16.43
CA ASN A 350 13.99 12.50 -15.81
C ASN A 350 13.66 11.83 -14.47
N ARG A 351 14.37 10.77 -14.08
CA ARG A 351 14.19 10.04 -12.82
C ARG A 351 12.77 9.48 -12.61
N LYS A 352 12.03 9.30 -13.71
CA LYS A 352 10.65 8.80 -13.73
C LYS A 352 10.60 7.50 -14.52
N ARG A 353 9.61 6.66 -14.22
CA ARG A 353 9.37 5.42 -14.93
C ARG A 353 9.00 5.68 -16.40
N ALA A 354 9.49 4.85 -17.30
CA ALA A 354 9.15 4.87 -18.72
C ALA A 354 9.07 3.45 -19.28
N GLY A 355 8.57 3.31 -20.50
CA GLY A 355 8.46 2.02 -21.18
C GLY A 355 7.08 1.40 -21.09
N ALA A 356 7.03 0.08 -21.19
CA ALA A 356 5.78 -0.69 -21.18
C ALA A 356 4.90 -0.31 -20.00
N THR A 357 3.59 -0.27 -20.18
CA THR A 357 2.58 0.09 -19.16
C THR A 357 2.65 1.55 -18.65
N THR A 358 3.44 2.42 -19.27
CA THR A 358 3.55 3.84 -18.94
C THR A 358 3.10 4.75 -20.08
N GLN A 359 2.89 6.03 -19.80
CA GLN A 359 2.58 7.03 -20.84
C GLN A 359 3.81 7.41 -21.68
N ASN A 360 5.01 7.24 -21.13
CA ASN A 360 6.26 7.57 -21.81
C ASN A 360 6.85 6.30 -22.42
N PHE A 361 7.03 6.28 -23.75
CA PHE A 361 7.53 5.13 -24.50
C PHE A 361 6.65 3.86 -24.37
N PRO A 362 5.31 3.91 -24.57
CA PRO A 362 4.41 2.77 -24.37
C PRO A 362 4.66 1.59 -25.32
N LYS A 363 5.45 1.81 -26.39
CA LYS A 363 5.83 0.77 -27.37
C LYS A 363 7.08 -0.01 -26.98
N ALA A 364 7.75 0.35 -25.91
CA ALA A 364 8.88 -0.41 -25.40
C ALA A 364 8.41 -1.77 -24.88
N LYS A 365 9.26 -2.79 -24.98
CA LYS A 365 8.97 -4.15 -24.49
C LYS A 365 9.16 -4.29 -22.98
N ARG A 366 9.90 -3.35 -22.36
CA ARG A 366 10.26 -3.37 -20.95
C ARG A 366 9.74 -2.15 -20.22
N LEU A 367 9.45 -2.33 -18.93
CA LEU A 367 9.24 -1.24 -17.98
C LEU A 367 10.60 -0.85 -17.41
N TYR A 368 10.96 0.42 -17.50
CA TYR A 368 12.22 0.97 -17.01
C TYR A 368 11.99 1.81 -15.75
N LEU A 369 12.80 1.55 -14.72
CA LEU A 369 12.75 2.19 -13.42
C LEU A 369 14.15 2.63 -12.99
N ALA A 370 14.27 3.80 -12.35
CA ALA A 370 15.53 4.29 -11.82
C ALA A 370 15.86 3.66 -10.46
N ILE A 371 17.11 3.24 -10.27
CA ILE A 371 17.71 2.93 -8.97
C ILE A 371 18.30 4.23 -8.44
N ARG A 372 17.68 4.83 -7.42
CA ARG A 372 18.06 6.16 -6.96
C ARG A 372 17.81 6.39 -5.46
N THR A 373 18.63 7.24 -4.84
CA THR A 373 18.40 7.88 -3.55
C THR A 373 18.32 9.40 -3.76
N GLY A 374 17.22 10.02 -3.31
CA GLY A 374 17.07 11.47 -3.48
C GLY A 374 17.36 11.96 -4.90
N GLN A 375 18.46 12.70 -5.06
CA GLN A 375 18.90 13.27 -6.35
C GLN A 375 19.85 12.35 -7.14
N GLN A 376 20.50 11.37 -6.48
CA GLN A 376 21.53 10.53 -7.10
C GLN A 376 20.91 9.28 -7.74
N ILE A 377 21.33 8.98 -8.97
CA ILE A 377 20.96 7.76 -9.70
C ILE A 377 22.16 6.83 -9.79
N TYR A 378 21.93 5.57 -9.47
CA TYR A 378 22.93 4.49 -9.48
C TYR A 378 22.76 3.56 -10.67
N GLY A 379 21.56 3.51 -11.26
CA GLY A 379 21.29 2.66 -12.41
C GLY A 379 19.85 2.75 -12.90
N VAL A 380 19.56 2.02 -13.97
CA VAL A 380 18.23 1.84 -14.53
C VAL A 380 17.94 0.34 -14.64
N VAL A 381 16.80 -0.09 -14.11
CA VAL A 381 16.33 -1.49 -14.23
C VAL A 381 15.29 -1.57 -15.34
N GLY A 382 15.41 -2.56 -16.22
CA GLY A 382 14.45 -2.92 -17.24
C GLY A 382 13.81 -4.27 -16.95
N ILE A 383 12.48 -4.31 -16.89
CA ILE A 383 11.69 -5.52 -16.61
C ILE A 383 10.81 -5.80 -17.82
N PRO A 384 10.91 -6.99 -18.47
CA PRO A 384 10.04 -7.36 -19.58
C PRO A 384 8.58 -7.38 -19.12
N MET A 385 7.68 -6.74 -19.89
CA MET A 385 6.27 -6.68 -19.59
C MET A 385 5.46 -7.22 -20.76
N GLU A 386 4.55 -8.14 -20.50
CA GLU A 386 3.53 -8.52 -21.47
C GLU A 386 2.45 -7.44 -21.54
N LYS A 387 1.93 -7.20 -22.74
CA LYS A 387 1.05 -6.05 -23.04
C LYS A 387 -0.21 -5.94 -22.15
N GLU A 388 -0.62 -6.99 -21.47
CA GLU A 388 -1.86 -7.04 -20.67
C GLU A 388 -1.63 -7.23 -19.17
N THR A 389 -0.40 -7.49 -18.72
CA THR A 389 -0.14 -7.80 -17.30
C THR A 389 0.60 -6.65 -16.63
N GLN A 390 -0.17 -5.70 -16.07
CA GLN A 390 0.43 -4.76 -15.12
C GLN A 390 0.77 -5.50 -13.83
N PRO A 391 1.94 -5.23 -13.21
CA PRO A 391 2.25 -5.79 -11.89
C PRO A 391 1.15 -5.36 -10.91
N ASP A 392 0.67 -6.30 -10.10
CA ASP A 392 -0.23 -6.03 -8.99
C ASP A 392 0.33 -4.89 -8.11
N ALA A 393 -0.55 -4.11 -7.50
CA ALA A 393 -0.15 -3.01 -6.62
C ALA A 393 0.81 -3.47 -5.50
N PHE A 394 0.62 -4.70 -5.01
CA PHE A 394 1.50 -5.32 -4.02
C PHE A 394 2.90 -5.60 -4.59
N ALA A 395 3.00 -6.21 -5.76
CA ALA A 395 4.28 -6.48 -6.43
C ALA A 395 5.00 -5.17 -6.77
N SER A 396 4.27 -4.16 -7.24
CA SER A 396 4.82 -2.82 -7.51
C SER A 396 5.40 -2.18 -6.25
N SER A 397 4.70 -2.26 -5.12
CA SER A 397 5.19 -1.71 -3.84
C SER A 397 6.47 -2.40 -3.36
N ILE A 398 6.55 -3.73 -3.47
CA ILE A 398 7.77 -4.49 -3.13
C ILE A 398 8.90 -4.11 -4.08
N LEU A 399 8.64 -4.00 -5.38
CA LEU A 399 9.63 -3.64 -6.39
C LEU A 399 10.26 -2.28 -6.07
N PHE A 400 9.46 -1.25 -5.76
CA PHE A 400 9.99 0.05 -5.36
C PHE A 400 10.82 -0.02 -4.06
N SER A 401 10.40 -0.83 -3.10
CA SER A 401 11.17 -1.04 -1.87
C SER A 401 12.52 -1.70 -2.17
N ILE A 402 12.55 -2.73 -3.01
CA ILE A 402 13.79 -3.41 -3.47
C ILE A 402 14.75 -2.42 -4.14
N LEU A 403 14.23 -1.57 -5.04
CA LEU A 403 15.06 -0.58 -5.73
C LEU A 403 15.59 0.50 -4.78
N GLY A 404 14.81 0.88 -3.76
CA GLY A 404 15.23 1.80 -2.71
C GLY A 404 16.38 1.24 -1.86
N GLU A 405 16.25 -0.01 -1.40
CA GLU A 405 17.32 -0.69 -0.64
C GLU A 405 18.59 -0.90 -1.48
N CYS A 406 18.45 -1.25 -2.75
CA CYS A 406 19.57 -1.32 -3.69
C CYS A 406 20.30 0.02 -3.81
N ALA A 407 19.55 1.11 -3.99
CA ALA A 407 20.12 2.44 -4.13
C ALA A 407 20.84 2.87 -2.84
N LEU A 408 20.28 2.57 -1.68
CA LEU A 408 20.89 2.86 -0.39
C LEU A 408 22.21 2.08 -0.19
N ALA A 409 22.24 0.79 -0.57
CA ALA A 409 23.45 -0.04 -0.49
C ALA A 409 24.56 0.51 -1.39
N LEU A 410 24.23 0.91 -2.63
CA LEU A 410 25.19 1.54 -3.55
C LEU A 410 25.69 2.89 -3.04
N ASP A 411 24.81 3.69 -2.43
CA ASP A 411 25.19 4.96 -1.80
C ASP A 411 26.19 4.75 -0.66
N ASN A 412 25.92 3.76 0.18
CA ASN A 412 26.79 3.39 1.30
C ASN A 412 28.19 2.94 0.81
N LEU A 413 28.24 2.09 -0.22
CA LEU A 413 29.52 1.66 -0.82
C LEU A 413 30.32 2.81 -1.40
N ARG A 414 29.67 3.73 -2.12
CA ARG A 414 30.30 4.93 -2.65
C ARG A 414 30.85 5.80 -1.52
N ASN A 415 30.03 6.09 -0.50
CA ASN A 415 30.44 6.93 0.62
C ASN A 415 31.58 6.30 1.45
N ALA A 416 31.62 4.98 1.54
CA ALA A 416 32.73 4.25 2.17
C ALA A 416 34.04 4.40 1.37
N GLY A 417 33.97 4.25 0.04
CA GLY A 417 35.11 4.47 -0.86
C GLY A 417 35.66 5.90 -0.81
N GLU A 418 34.79 6.89 -0.88
CA GLU A 418 35.17 8.32 -0.78
C GLU A 418 35.85 8.65 0.56
N LYS A 419 35.39 8.06 1.67
CA LYS A 419 36.01 8.21 2.99
C LYS A 419 37.38 7.56 3.07
N GLU A 420 37.54 6.37 2.47
CA GLU A 420 38.81 5.66 2.45
C GLU A 420 39.85 6.41 1.61
N GLU A 421 39.48 6.90 0.43
CA GLU A 421 40.35 7.75 -0.41
C GLU A 421 40.78 9.02 0.34
N ALA A 422 39.84 9.70 0.99
CA ALA A 422 40.16 10.91 1.79
C ALA A 422 41.13 10.59 2.95
N ALA A 423 40.94 9.45 3.63
CA ALA A 423 41.82 9.02 4.70
C ALA A 423 43.24 8.69 4.20
N VAL A 424 43.36 8.05 3.04
CA VAL A 424 44.67 7.76 2.39
C VAL A 424 45.38 9.04 2.00
N LEU A 425 44.65 10.01 1.41
CA LEU A 425 45.21 11.32 1.05
C LEU A 425 45.72 12.07 2.28
N ALA A 426 44.91 12.15 3.35
CA ALA A 426 45.30 12.79 4.59
C ALA A 426 46.56 12.16 5.24
N LYS A 427 46.64 10.81 5.21
CA LYS A 427 47.80 10.08 5.72
C LYS A 427 49.05 10.36 4.88
N ASN A 428 48.92 10.44 3.57
CA ASN A 428 50.02 10.76 2.68
C ASN A 428 50.54 12.19 2.88
N GLU A 429 49.64 13.17 3.08
CA GLU A 429 50.05 14.56 3.38
C GLU A 429 50.74 14.64 4.75
N GLN A 430 50.26 13.92 5.77
CA GLN A 430 50.92 13.86 7.08
C GLN A 430 52.32 13.24 6.99
N LEU A 431 52.49 12.17 6.20
CA LEU A 431 53.82 11.59 5.95
C LEU A 431 54.76 12.54 5.23
N ARG A 432 54.29 13.28 4.21
CA ARG A 432 55.08 14.32 3.55
C ARG A 432 55.49 15.41 4.48
N ALA A 433 54.60 15.91 5.32
CA ALA A 433 54.90 16.96 6.32
C ALA A 433 55.92 16.48 7.36
N ASN A 434 55.90 15.21 7.76
CA ASN A 434 56.85 14.62 8.68
C ASN A 434 58.25 14.35 8.06
N LEU A 435 58.32 14.13 6.75
CA LEU A 435 59.58 13.93 6.01
C LEU A 435 60.33 15.27 5.71
N LEU A 436 59.60 16.39 5.76
CA LEU A 436 60.14 17.73 5.53
C LEU A 436 60.59 18.45 6.81
N ARG A 437 60.42 17.84 7.97
CA ARG A 437 60.93 18.24 9.27
C ARG A 437 62.21 17.52 9.63
#